data_7152cb08f4951d190f55abae0581d6c8
#
_entry.id   7152cb08f4951d190f55abae0581d6c8
#
_cell.length_a   1.000
_cell.length_b   1.000
_cell.length_c   1.000
_cell.angle_alpha   90.00
_cell.angle_beta   90.00
_cell.angle_gamma   90.00
#
_symmetry.space_group_name_H-M   'P 1'
#
loop_
_entity.id
_entity.type
_entity.pdbx_description
1 polymer ?
#
loop_
_entity_poly.entity_id
_entity_poly.type
_entity_poly.pdbx_seq_one_letter_code
_entity_poly.pdbx_strand_id
1 'polypeptide(L)'
;MFSVISPGSESDESEYQKQVVAAVGGIWHTVDVADLDAHDLERYIRATHRIPVAWNNIAHFALCEKVQEAGVKVLFNGQGADELFGGYPHYYK
;
A
#
# COMPACT_ATOMS: atom_id res chain seq x y z
N MET A 1 -1.17 10.52 -5.62
CA MET A 1 -1.72 9.39 -4.84
C MET A 1 -0.61 8.37 -4.62
N PHE A 2 -0.63 7.67 -3.50
CA PHE A 2 0.33 6.60 -3.17
C PHE A 2 -0.44 5.32 -2.92
N SER A 3 -0.03 4.22 -3.53
CA SER A 3 -0.70 2.92 -3.35
C SER A 3 0.24 1.74 -3.55
N VAL A 4 -0.10 0.65 -2.88
CA VAL A 4 0.48 -0.66 -3.13
C VAL A 4 -0.33 -1.32 -4.24
N ILE A 5 0.34 -1.98 -5.17
CA ILE A 5 -0.28 -2.76 -6.24
C ILE A 5 0.26 -4.19 -6.21
N SER A 6 -0.53 -5.12 -6.71
CA SER A 6 -0.15 -6.54 -6.84
C SER A 6 -0.70 -7.11 -8.14
N PRO A 7 -0.18 -6.66 -9.30
CA PRO A 7 -0.72 -7.02 -10.60
C PRO A 7 -0.83 -8.54 -10.80
N GLY A 8 -2.01 -8.99 -11.22
CA GLY A 8 -2.28 -10.41 -11.47
C GLY A 8 -2.64 -11.24 -10.22
N SER A 9 -2.73 -10.64 -9.04
CA SER A 9 -3.28 -11.30 -7.86
C SER A 9 -4.81 -11.15 -7.80
N GLU A 10 -5.48 -12.04 -7.06
CA GLU A 10 -6.94 -11.94 -6.82
C GLU A 10 -7.34 -10.69 -6.02
N SER A 11 -6.39 -10.10 -5.31
CA SER A 11 -6.57 -8.89 -4.50
C SER A 11 -6.04 -7.63 -5.17
N ASP A 12 -5.76 -7.68 -6.48
CA ASP A 12 -5.26 -6.51 -7.20
C ASP A 12 -6.37 -5.49 -7.45
N GLU A 13 -6.21 -4.31 -6.88
CA GLU A 13 -7.13 -3.17 -7.02
C GLU A 13 -6.58 -2.06 -7.93
N SER A 14 -5.50 -2.33 -8.67
CA SER A 14 -4.79 -1.32 -9.46
C SER A 14 -5.67 -0.61 -10.49
N GLU A 15 -6.64 -1.31 -11.10
CA GLU A 15 -7.57 -0.71 -12.04
C GLU A 15 -8.54 0.29 -11.39
N TYR A 16 -9.02 0.00 -10.19
CA TYR A 16 -9.83 0.96 -9.42
C TYR A 16 -9.00 2.17 -8.99
N GLN A 17 -7.76 1.95 -8.58
CA GLN A 17 -6.82 3.01 -8.22
C GLN A 17 -6.53 3.94 -9.39
N LYS A 18 -6.35 3.40 -10.61
CA LYS A 18 -6.21 4.19 -11.85
C LYS A 18 -7.42 5.09 -12.10
N GLN A 19 -8.63 4.55 -11.92
CA GLN A 19 -9.86 5.34 -12.11
C GLN A 19 -9.93 6.51 -11.14
N VAL A 20 -9.55 6.30 -9.88
CA VAL A 20 -9.49 7.38 -8.89
C VAL A 20 -8.48 8.45 -9.29
N VAL A 21 -7.27 8.05 -9.68
CA VAL A 21 -6.23 9.00 -10.13
C VAL A 21 -6.70 9.78 -11.34
N ALA A 22 -7.35 9.14 -12.30
CA ALA A 22 -7.88 9.80 -13.49
C ALA A 22 -8.99 10.82 -13.14
N ALA A 23 -9.81 10.51 -12.15
CA ALA A 23 -10.92 11.38 -11.73
C ALA A 23 -10.45 12.62 -10.94
N VAL A 24 -9.45 12.47 -10.05
CA VAL A 24 -8.99 13.58 -9.20
C VAL A 24 -7.82 14.34 -9.80
N GLY A 25 -7.14 13.77 -10.77
CA GLY A 25 -5.88 14.26 -11.31
C GLY A 25 -4.71 14.09 -10.33
N GLY A 26 -3.49 14.23 -10.84
CA GLY A 26 -2.29 14.19 -10.01
C GLY A 26 -1.33 13.06 -10.37
N ILE A 27 -0.28 12.96 -9.58
CA ILE A 27 0.78 11.95 -9.75
C ILE A 27 0.42 10.70 -8.97
N TRP A 28 0.55 9.55 -9.61
CA TRP A 28 0.36 8.24 -8.98
C TRP A 28 1.71 7.57 -8.73
N HIS A 29 2.01 7.36 -7.45
CA HIS A 29 3.19 6.63 -6.99
C HIS A 29 2.77 5.26 -6.51
N THR A 30 3.40 4.21 -7.03
CA THR A 30 3.07 2.82 -6.70
C THR A 30 4.25 2.10 -6.09
N VAL A 31 3.96 1.13 -5.23
CA VAL A 31 4.85 0.06 -4.81
C VAL A 31 4.26 -1.24 -5.30
N ASP A 32 4.97 -1.96 -6.17
CA ASP A 32 4.57 -3.30 -6.58
C ASP A 32 5.09 -4.32 -5.55
N VAL A 33 4.20 -5.16 -5.05
CA VAL A 33 4.57 -6.21 -4.09
C VAL A 33 5.56 -7.20 -4.69
N ALA A 34 5.50 -7.41 -6.01
CA ALA A 34 6.42 -8.32 -6.71
C ALA A 34 7.87 -7.82 -6.75
N ASP A 35 8.10 -6.51 -6.57
CA ASP A 35 9.43 -5.91 -6.56
C ASP A 35 10.10 -5.96 -5.19
N LEU A 36 9.36 -6.32 -4.13
CA LEU A 36 9.88 -6.37 -2.77
C LEU A 36 10.75 -7.61 -2.54
N ASP A 37 11.87 -7.40 -1.89
CA ASP A 37 12.88 -8.44 -1.66
C ASP A 37 13.39 -8.50 -0.20
N ALA A 38 14.42 -9.32 0.02
CA ALA A 38 15.06 -9.48 1.33
C ALA A 38 15.72 -8.19 1.83
N HIS A 39 16.12 -7.28 0.93
CA HIS A 39 16.71 -6.01 1.31
C HIS A 39 15.65 -5.05 1.89
N ASP A 40 14.44 -5.07 1.34
CA ASP A 40 13.31 -4.32 1.89
C ASP A 40 12.94 -4.83 3.29
N LEU A 41 12.95 -6.14 3.48
CA LEU A 41 12.77 -6.77 4.80
C LEU A 41 13.84 -6.29 5.80
N GLU A 42 15.10 -6.28 5.39
CA GLU A 42 16.19 -5.81 6.25
C GLU A 42 16.01 -4.34 6.64
N ARG A 43 15.67 -3.47 5.68
CA ARG A 43 15.40 -2.04 5.93
C ARG A 43 14.23 -1.86 6.90
N TYR A 44 13.14 -2.62 6.69
CA TYR A 44 11.99 -2.60 7.58
C TYR A 44 12.39 -2.94 9.03
N ILE A 45 13.12 -4.05 9.23
CA ILE A 45 13.55 -4.50 10.56
C ILE A 45 14.48 -3.46 11.22
N ARG A 46 15.43 -2.90 10.47
CA ARG A 46 16.34 -1.88 10.97
C ARG A 46 15.61 -0.61 11.43
N ALA A 47 14.61 -0.18 10.66
CA ALA A 47 13.88 1.04 10.95
C ALA A 47 12.86 0.89 12.08
N THR A 48 12.18 -0.26 12.15
CA THR A 48 11.06 -0.48 13.07
C THR A 48 11.44 -1.26 14.33
N HIS A 49 12.58 -1.95 14.32
CA HIS A 49 12.99 -2.93 15.34
C HIS A 49 11.95 -4.03 15.56
N ARG A 50 11.20 -4.39 14.50
CA ARG A 50 10.14 -5.40 14.53
C ARG A 50 10.29 -6.40 13.40
N ILE A 51 9.88 -7.64 13.64
CA ILE A 51 9.68 -8.64 12.60
C ILE A 51 8.30 -8.41 11.99
N PRO A 52 8.18 -8.30 10.64
CA PRO A 52 6.87 -8.10 10.01
C PRO A 52 6.00 -9.34 10.17
N VAL A 53 4.72 -9.15 10.41
CA VAL A 53 3.73 -10.25 10.49
C VAL A 53 3.37 -10.76 9.10
N ALA A 54 3.40 -9.89 8.10
CA ALA A 54 3.09 -10.20 6.71
C ALA A 54 3.87 -9.27 5.76
N TRP A 55 3.96 -9.64 4.49
CA TRP A 55 4.55 -8.82 3.44
C TRP A 55 3.89 -7.44 3.29
N ASN A 56 2.61 -7.32 3.62
CA ASN A 56 1.91 -6.03 3.64
C ASN A 56 2.57 -4.99 4.55
N ASN A 57 3.22 -5.40 5.63
CA ASN A 57 3.94 -4.47 6.51
C ASN A 57 5.15 -3.87 5.78
N ILE A 58 5.85 -4.68 4.98
CA ILE A 58 7.02 -4.25 4.19
C ILE A 58 6.56 -3.34 3.06
N ALA A 59 5.48 -3.71 2.34
CA ALA A 59 4.91 -2.89 1.28
C ALA A 59 4.46 -1.51 1.80
N HIS A 60 3.82 -1.47 2.96
CA HIS A 60 3.44 -0.21 3.62
C HIS A 60 4.65 0.63 4.02
N PHE A 61 5.71 0.00 4.49
CA PHE A 61 6.96 0.69 4.81
C PHE A 61 7.59 1.29 3.56
N ALA A 62 7.73 0.52 2.48
CA ALA A 62 8.23 0.99 1.20
C ALA A 62 7.37 2.14 0.63
N LEU A 63 6.04 2.08 0.82
CA LEU A 63 5.14 3.17 0.46
C LEU A 63 5.43 4.45 1.26
N CYS A 64 5.68 4.33 2.56
CA CYS A 64 6.07 5.47 3.41
C CYS A 64 7.39 6.10 2.97
N GLU A 65 8.36 5.30 2.53
CA GLU A 65 9.60 5.80 1.96
C GLU A 65 9.33 6.62 0.69
N LYS A 66 8.47 6.15 -0.22
CA LYS A 66 8.07 6.92 -1.43
C LYS A 66 7.34 8.22 -1.08
N VAL A 67 6.52 8.22 -0.04
CA VAL A 67 5.87 9.44 0.46
C VAL A 67 6.92 10.45 0.95
N GLN A 68 7.91 9.98 1.69
CA GLN A 68 9.01 10.79 2.18
C GLN A 68 9.86 11.36 1.02
N GLU A 69 10.21 10.52 0.04
CA GLU A 69 10.96 10.92 -1.15
C GLU A 69 10.23 11.99 -1.97
N ALA A 70 8.89 11.89 -2.03
CA ALA A 70 8.05 12.89 -2.68
C ALA A 70 7.89 14.20 -1.87
N GLY A 71 8.50 14.30 -0.68
CA GLY A 71 8.43 15.49 0.17
C GLY A 71 7.07 15.72 0.83
N VAL A 72 6.18 14.72 0.84
CA VAL A 72 4.85 14.82 1.42
C VAL A 72 4.93 14.59 2.92
N LYS A 73 4.42 15.54 3.71
CA LYS A 73 4.45 15.51 5.18
C LYS A 73 3.16 15.02 5.81
N VAL A 74 2.05 15.13 5.10
CA VAL A 74 0.72 14.72 5.59
C VAL A 74 0.06 13.83 4.54
N LEU A 75 -0.34 12.66 4.96
CA LEU A 75 -0.99 11.66 4.12
C LEU A 75 -2.36 11.33 4.71
N PHE A 76 -3.41 11.41 3.89
CA PHE A 76 -4.71 10.85 4.22
C PHE A 76 -4.80 9.42 3.70
N ASN A 77 -5.39 8.52 4.48
CA ASN A 77 -5.58 7.13 4.09
C ASN A 77 -7.04 6.70 4.21
N GLY A 78 -7.37 5.58 3.58
CA GLY A 78 -8.71 4.99 3.59
C GLY A 78 -8.91 3.90 4.65
N GLN A 79 -8.04 3.79 5.64
CA GLN A 79 -8.17 2.79 6.69
C GLN A 79 -9.49 2.95 7.45
N GLY A 80 -10.16 1.84 7.73
CA GLY A 80 -11.48 1.81 8.38
C GLY A 80 -12.66 1.72 7.42
N ALA A 81 -12.45 1.85 6.11
CA ALA A 81 -13.53 1.74 5.13
C ALA A 81 -14.13 0.33 5.08
N ASP A 82 -13.30 -0.71 5.10
CA ASP A 82 -13.76 -2.10 5.10
C ASP A 82 -14.53 -2.46 6.36
N GLU A 83 -14.12 -1.95 7.50
CA GLU A 83 -14.80 -2.13 8.77
C GLU A 83 -16.17 -1.45 8.78
N LEU A 84 -16.27 -0.27 8.16
CA LEU A 84 -17.50 0.52 8.13
C LEU A 84 -18.49 0.02 7.09
N PHE A 85 -17.99 -0.36 5.91
CA PHE A 85 -18.82 -0.73 4.76
C PHE A 85 -18.86 -2.25 4.50
N GLY A 86 -18.25 -3.07 5.37
CA GLY A 86 -18.27 -4.52 5.26
C GLY A 86 -17.46 -5.04 4.06
N GLY A 87 -16.33 -4.43 3.72
CA GLY A 87 -15.53 -4.80 2.55
C GLY A 87 -14.79 -6.13 2.68
N TYR A 88 -14.62 -6.65 3.89
CA TYR A 88 -13.90 -7.93 4.07
C TYR A 88 -14.72 -9.14 3.63
N PRO A 89 -14.13 -10.05 2.82
CA PRO A 89 -14.83 -11.24 2.34
C PRO A 89 -15.41 -12.14 3.43
N HIS A 90 -14.80 -12.16 4.62
CA HIS A 90 -15.27 -12.98 5.74
C HIS A 90 -16.57 -12.46 6.39
N TYR A 91 -17.02 -11.26 6.05
CA TYR A 91 -18.33 -10.75 6.50
C TYR A 91 -19.51 -11.36 5.73
N TYR A 92 -19.25 -12.01 4.59
CA TYR A 92 -20.27 -12.58 3.70
C TYR A 92 -20.32 -14.12 3.72
N LYS A 93 -19.59 -14.76 4.63
CA LYS A 93 -19.54 -16.23 4.77
C LYS A 93 -20.44 -16.72 5.89
#